data_0e0e1038cf589433fc437377b9223eb7
#
_entry.id   0e0e1038cf589433fc437377b9223eb7
#
_cell.length_a   1.000
_cell.length_b   1.000
_cell.length_c   1.000
_cell.angle_alpha   90.00
_cell.angle_beta   90.00
_cell.angle_gamma   90.00
#
_symmetry.space_group_name_H-M   'P 1'
#
loop_
_entity.id
_entity.type
_entity.pdbx_description
1 polymer ?
#
loop_
_entity_poly.entity_id
_entity_poly.type
_entity_poly.pdbx_seq_one_letter_code
_entity_poly.pdbx_strand_id
1 'polypeptide(L)'
;FRREKFIEFGGPDGGDGGNGGSIILVADANLNTLIDFRFKQHFKAERGQNGMGKKKTGKSGKDLILKVPVGTQIFEEDNNTLIEDLKKSDQKIIIAKGGKGGLGNVRFKSSTNRAPRKKTDGSKGESFWVWLQLKVIADIGIIGMPNSGKSSLLSVLTNAKPKIANYPFTTINPNLGVTNYNNKEITLADIPGLIEGAHEGIGLGDKFLRHIERCKNILHLIDITNDNLIENYSKV
;
A
#
# COMPACT_ATOMS: atom_id res chain seq x y z
N PHE A 1 23.02 -35.61 13.92
CA PHE A 1 23.88 -36.77 13.69
C PHE A 1 23.21 -37.98 14.30
N ARG A 2 22.94 -39.03 13.48
CA ARG A 2 22.24 -40.23 13.94
C ARG A 2 23.22 -41.39 14.04
N ARG A 3 23.27 -42.04 15.20
CA ARG A 3 24.00 -43.33 15.38
C ARG A 3 22.98 -44.46 15.40
N GLU A 4 23.30 -45.54 14.71
CA GLU A 4 22.50 -46.76 14.67
C GLU A 4 23.42 -47.99 14.87
N LYS A 5 22.78 -49.13 15.17
CA LYS A 5 23.47 -50.36 15.51
C LYS A 5 24.54 -50.82 14.46
N PHE A 6 24.32 -50.45 13.17
CA PHE A 6 25.21 -50.78 12.07
C PHE A 6 25.95 -49.55 11.49
N ILE A 7 25.88 -48.37 12.14
CA ILE A 7 26.55 -47.13 11.71
C ILE A 7 27.35 -46.63 12.89
N GLU A 8 28.50 -47.25 13.10
CA GLU A 8 29.35 -47.04 14.27
C GLU A 8 29.81 -45.61 14.46
N PHE A 9 30.16 -44.94 13.37
CA PHE A 9 30.59 -43.53 13.40
C PHE A 9 29.42 -42.55 13.22
N GLY A 10 28.20 -43.03 13.09
CA GLY A 10 27.03 -42.22 12.82
C GLY A 10 26.99 -41.61 11.42
N GLY A 11 25.89 -41.01 11.02
CA GLY A 11 25.69 -40.36 9.72
C GLY A 11 25.05 -39.00 9.81
N PRO A 12 25.18 -38.19 8.73
CA PRO A 12 24.51 -36.90 8.67
C PRO A 12 23.00 -37.12 8.66
N ASP A 13 22.29 -36.40 9.53
CA ASP A 13 20.86 -36.59 9.75
C ASP A 13 20.08 -35.25 9.82
N GLY A 14 20.79 -34.13 9.75
CA GLY A 14 20.19 -32.80 9.81
C GLY A 14 19.57 -32.40 8.48
N GLY A 15 18.26 -32.09 8.47
CA GLY A 15 17.56 -31.52 7.33
C GLY A 15 17.83 -30.00 7.19
N ASP A 16 17.37 -29.42 6.10
CA ASP A 16 17.52 -28.01 5.78
C ASP A 16 16.60 -27.15 6.65
N GLY A 17 16.95 -25.90 6.89
CA GLY A 17 16.06 -24.89 7.47
C GLY A 17 14.99 -24.46 6.46
N GLY A 18 13.83 -24.07 6.96
CA GLY A 18 12.80 -23.43 6.15
C GLY A 18 13.17 -22.00 5.80
N ASN A 19 12.68 -21.49 4.67
CA ASN A 19 12.84 -20.08 4.30
C ASN A 19 11.98 -19.19 5.20
N GLY A 20 12.37 -17.94 5.41
CA GLY A 20 11.52 -16.93 6.02
C GLY A 20 10.40 -16.50 5.07
N GLY A 21 9.29 -16.01 5.61
CA GLY A 21 8.24 -15.38 4.83
C GLY A 21 8.65 -13.99 4.34
N SER A 22 8.06 -13.55 3.25
CA SER A 22 8.22 -12.23 2.66
C SER A 22 7.13 -11.27 3.13
N ILE A 23 7.33 -9.95 2.97
CA ILE A 23 6.32 -8.93 3.19
C ILE A 23 5.81 -8.46 1.84
N ILE A 24 4.48 -8.57 1.66
CA ILE A 24 3.80 -8.28 0.40
C ILE A 24 2.75 -7.20 0.67
N LEU A 25 2.79 -6.10 -0.09
CA LEU A 25 1.70 -5.13 -0.13
C LEU A 25 0.71 -5.52 -1.23
N VAL A 26 -0.57 -5.39 -0.91
CA VAL A 26 -1.67 -5.69 -1.84
C VAL A 26 -2.66 -4.53 -1.82
N ALA A 27 -2.97 -3.99 -3.00
CA ALA A 27 -4.00 -2.97 -3.14
C ALA A 27 -5.40 -3.57 -2.94
N ASP A 28 -6.18 -3.00 -2.03
CA ASP A 28 -7.56 -3.40 -1.73
C ASP A 28 -8.50 -2.22 -2.01
N ALA A 29 -9.47 -2.41 -2.92
CA ALA A 29 -10.44 -1.38 -3.28
C ALA A 29 -11.43 -1.05 -2.15
N ASN A 30 -11.52 -1.88 -1.12
CA ASN A 30 -12.40 -1.64 0.03
C ASN A 30 -11.75 -0.74 1.10
N LEU A 31 -10.45 -0.46 0.98
CA LEU A 31 -9.74 0.43 1.89
C LEU A 31 -9.63 1.83 1.31
N ASN A 32 -9.85 2.84 2.18
CA ASN A 32 -9.80 4.26 1.81
C ASN A 32 -8.75 5.06 2.60
N THR A 33 -8.05 4.41 3.55
CA THR A 33 -7.13 5.10 4.45
C THR A 33 -5.90 4.27 4.79
N LEU A 34 -4.79 4.94 5.09
CA LEU A 34 -3.55 4.34 5.61
C LEU A 34 -3.42 4.47 7.14
N ILE A 35 -4.52 4.74 7.84
CA ILE A 35 -4.47 5.06 9.27
C ILE A 35 -3.84 3.96 10.12
N ASP A 36 -4.04 2.69 9.77
CA ASP A 36 -3.49 1.55 10.49
C ASP A 36 -1.96 1.55 10.49
N PHE A 37 -1.34 2.02 9.40
CA PHE A 37 0.10 2.13 9.27
C PHE A 37 0.70 3.26 10.11
N ARG A 38 -0.11 4.24 10.51
CA ARG A 38 0.30 5.30 11.44
C ARG A 38 0.43 4.77 12.86
N PHE A 39 -0.44 3.86 13.28
CA PHE A 39 -0.42 3.27 14.61
C PHE A 39 0.56 2.10 14.71
N LYS A 40 0.67 1.29 13.66
CA LYS A 40 1.58 0.16 13.60
C LYS A 40 2.57 0.38 12.46
N GLN A 41 3.84 0.62 12.81
CA GLN A 41 4.90 0.93 11.85
C GLN A 41 5.88 -0.25 11.63
N HIS A 42 5.88 -1.24 12.52
CA HIS A 42 6.77 -2.38 12.45
C HIS A 42 6.00 -3.64 12.05
N PHE A 43 6.41 -4.22 10.94
CA PHE A 43 5.84 -5.44 10.41
C PHE A 43 6.94 -6.50 10.24
N LYS A 44 6.64 -7.72 10.61
CA LYS A 44 7.59 -8.83 10.53
C LYS A 44 6.88 -10.07 10.03
N ALA A 45 7.37 -10.65 8.92
CA ALA A 45 6.92 -11.93 8.43
C ALA A 45 7.40 -13.08 9.31
N GLU A 46 6.79 -14.23 9.17
CA GLU A 46 7.09 -15.41 9.97
C GLU A 46 8.48 -15.96 9.63
N ARG A 47 9.24 -16.31 10.67
CA ARG A 47 10.54 -16.94 10.50
C ARG A 47 10.37 -18.39 10.06
N GLY A 48 11.20 -18.87 9.14
CA GLY A 48 11.33 -20.29 8.84
C GLY A 48 11.82 -21.09 10.05
N GLN A 49 11.33 -22.31 10.18
CA GLN A 49 11.71 -23.23 11.23
C GLN A 49 13.09 -23.85 10.93
N ASN A 50 13.81 -24.15 11.99
CA ASN A 50 15.09 -24.85 11.84
C ASN A 50 14.87 -26.27 11.32
N GLY A 51 15.81 -26.76 10.52
CA GLY A 51 15.87 -28.16 10.12
C GLY A 51 15.99 -29.08 11.34
N MET A 52 15.38 -30.23 11.24
CA MET A 52 15.34 -31.24 12.32
C MET A 52 16.13 -32.49 11.93
N GLY A 53 16.34 -33.35 12.91
CA GLY A 53 16.86 -34.70 12.68
C GLY A 53 15.97 -35.55 11.78
N LYS A 54 16.44 -36.72 11.39
CA LYS A 54 15.78 -37.62 10.43
C LYS A 54 15.56 -36.98 9.06
N LYS A 55 16.48 -36.09 8.64
CA LYS A 55 16.47 -35.36 7.35
C LYS A 55 15.23 -34.50 7.15
N LYS A 56 14.52 -34.13 8.20
CA LYS A 56 13.30 -33.30 8.10
C LYS A 56 13.67 -31.85 7.87
N THR A 57 13.21 -31.29 6.74
CA THR A 57 13.31 -29.86 6.44
C THR A 57 12.38 -29.07 7.35
N GLY A 58 12.85 -27.93 7.85
CA GLY A 58 12.04 -26.99 8.59
C GLY A 58 10.94 -26.39 7.72
N LYS A 59 9.80 -26.10 8.32
CA LYS A 59 8.68 -25.42 7.63
C LYS A 59 9.09 -24.00 7.28
N SER A 60 8.78 -23.56 6.05
CA SER A 60 8.93 -22.16 5.66
C SER A 60 7.95 -21.28 6.42
N GLY A 61 8.37 -20.08 6.77
CA GLY A 61 7.52 -19.04 7.34
C GLY A 61 6.46 -18.59 6.33
N LYS A 62 5.32 -18.16 6.85
CA LYS A 62 4.25 -17.59 6.03
C LYS A 62 4.59 -16.18 5.63
N ASP A 63 4.22 -15.81 4.41
CA ASP A 63 4.27 -14.42 3.95
C ASP A 63 3.30 -13.56 4.75
N LEU A 64 3.70 -12.32 5.01
CA LEU A 64 2.86 -11.31 5.61
C LEU A 64 2.27 -10.43 4.52
N ILE A 65 0.96 -10.52 4.35
CA ILE A 65 0.21 -9.70 3.40
C ILE A 65 -0.31 -8.48 4.14
N LEU A 66 0.07 -7.29 3.67
CA LEU A 66 -0.40 -6.01 4.16
C LEU A 66 -1.30 -5.39 3.10
N LYS A 67 -2.52 -5.07 3.46
CA LYS A 67 -3.49 -4.44 2.57
C LYS A 67 -3.37 -2.93 2.63
N VAL A 68 -3.35 -2.28 1.48
CA VAL A 68 -3.31 -0.82 1.33
C VAL A 68 -4.37 -0.37 0.34
N PRO A 69 -4.88 0.87 0.43
CA PRO A 69 -5.82 1.41 -0.56
C PRO A 69 -5.23 1.43 -1.97
N VAL A 70 -6.11 1.32 -2.97
CA VAL A 70 -5.75 1.59 -4.37
C VAL A 70 -5.30 3.06 -4.50
N GLY A 71 -4.25 3.31 -5.28
CA GLY A 71 -3.63 4.64 -5.40
C GLY A 71 -2.57 4.92 -4.34
N THR A 72 -2.14 3.90 -3.58
CA THR A 72 -1.01 4.02 -2.67
C THR A 72 0.29 3.98 -3.45
N GLN A 73 1.12 4.99 -3.27
CA GLN A 73 2.50 5.04 -3.74
C GLN A 73 3.43 4.62 -2.62
N ILE A 74 4.46 3.87 -3.00
CA ILE A 74 5.48 3.34 -2.10
C ILE A 74 6.80 4.00 -2.47
N PHE A 75 7.42 4.69 -1.52
CA PHE A 75 8.72 5.33 -1.70
C PHE A 75 9.77 4.66 -0.81
N GLU A 76 11.02 4.78 -1.21
CA GLU A 76 12.17 4.40 -0.37
C GLU A 76 12.26 5.28 0.89
N GLU A 77 13.23 4.97 1.74
CA GLU A 77 13.48 5.69 2.99
C GLU A 77 13.76 7.20 2.77
N ASP A 78 14.31 7.56 1.62
CA ASP A 78 14.59 8.93 1.19
C ASP A 78 13.32 9.76 0.90
N ASN A 79 12.15 9.11 0.83
CA ASN A 79 10.84 9.68 0.49
C ASN A 79 10.80 10.39 -0.89
N ASN A 80 11.76 10.13 -1.75
CA ASN A 80 11.85 10.70 -3.11
C ASN A 80 11.81 9.62 -4.19
N THR A 81 12.49 8.50 -3.95
CA THR A 81 12.58 7.41 -4.92
C THR A 81 11.31 6.56 -4.88
N LEU A 82 10.53 6.61 -5.96
CA LEU A 82 9.31 5.81 -6.09
C LEU A 82 9.67 4.35 -6.39
N ILE A 83 9.26 3.44 -5.51
CA ILE A 83 9.40 1.99 -5.72
C ILE A 83 8.28 1.49 -6.62
N GLU A 84 7.01 1.82 -6.29
CA GLU A 84 5.84 1.34 -7.03
C GLU A 84 4.62 2.22 -6.76
N ASP A 85 3.67 2.23 -7.72
CA ASP A 85 2.37 2.90 -7.61
C ASP A 85 1.26 1.86 -7.81
N LEU A 86 0.53 1.57 -6.75
CA LEU A 86 -0.52 0.56 -6.72
C LEU A 86 -1.84 1.11 -7.27
N LYS A 87 -1.98 1.15 -8.59
CA LYS A 87 -3.12 1.78 -9.31
C LYS A 87 -4.33 0.86 -9.45
N LYS A 88 -4.13 -0.46 -9.42
CA LYS A 88 -5.20 -1.44 -9.68
C LYS A 88 -5.50 -2.25 -8.43
N SER A 89 -6.77 -2.62 -8.25
CA SER A 89 -7.15 -3.57 -7.21
C SER A 89 -6.40 -4.89 -7.39
N ASP A 90 -6.07 -5.54 -6.28
CA ASP A 90 -5.31 -6.79 -6.21
C ASP A 90 -3.89 -6.74 -6.78
N GLN A 91 -3.40 -5.56 -7.16
CA GLN A 91 -1.98 -5.39 -7.52
C GLN A 91 -1.11 -5.68 -6.30
N LYS A 92 -0.05 -6.49 -6.52
CA LYS A 92 0.83 -6.98 -5.46
C LYS A 92 2.27 -6.61 -5.73
N ILE A 93 2.98 -6.23 -4.67
CA ILE A 93 4.42 -6.02 -4.71
C ILE A 93 5.07 -6.67 -3.49
N ILE A 94 6.21 -7.32 -3.69
CA ILE A 94 7.05 -7.83 -2.61
C ILE A 94 7.98 -6.69 -2.18
N ILE A 95 7.77 -6.19 -0.96
CA ILE A 95 8.59 -5.11 -0.41
C ILE A 95 9.88 -5.65 0.19
N ALA A 96 9.79 -6.75 0.95
CA ALA A 96 10.96 -7.35 1.58
C ALA A 96 10.91 -8.88 1.42
N LYS A 97 11.98 -9.46 0.91
CA LYS A 97 12.09 -10.90 0.71
C LYS A 97 12.57 -11.58 1.99
N GLY A 98 11.96 -12.71 2.29
CA GLY A 98 12.41 -13.59 3.36
C GLY A 98 13.80 -14.17 3.09
N GLY A 99 14.56 -14.41 4.15
CA GLY A 99 15.85 -15.06 4.06
C GLY A 99 15.72 -16.54 3.69
N LYS A 100 16.74 -17.07 3.05
CA LYS A 100 16.82 -18.50 2.70
C LYS A 100 17.19 -19.32 3.94
N GLY A 101 16.60 -20.49 4.06
CA GLY A 101 16.98 -21.48 5.07
C GLY A 101 18.41 -22.00 4.85
N GLY A 102 19.09 -22.29 5.95
CA GLY A 102 20.41 -22.92 5.89
C GLY A 102 20.33 -24.39 5.46
N LEU A 103 21.39 -24.88 4.88
CA LEU A 103 21.52 -26.27 4.46
C LEU A 103 21.95 -27.16 5.61
N GLY A 104 21.24 -28.27 5.78
CA GLY A 104 21.59 -29.31 6.75
C GLY A 104 22.83 -30.11 6.33
N ASN A 105 23.43 -30.79 7.28
CA ASN A 105 24.67 -31.55 7.04
C ASN A 105 24.51 -32.70 6.03
N VAL A 106 23.28 -33.17 5.80
CA VAL A 106 22.99 -34.21 4.79
C VAL A 106 23.37 -33.74 3.39
N ARG A 107 23.21 -32.43 3.09
CA ARG A 107 23.54 -31.86 1.77
C ARG A 107 25.04 -31.91 1.42
N PHE A 108 25.88 -31.99 2.44
CA PHE A 108 27.34 -32.02 2.29
C PHE A 108 27.93 -33.44 2.24
N LYS A 109 27.07 -34.47 2.18
CA LYS A 109 27.51 -35.87 2.02
C LYS A 109 28.06 -36.08 0.60
N SER A 110 29.27 -36.63 0.53
CA SER A 110 29.95 -36.98 -0.71
C SER A 110 30.60 -38.39 -0.61
N SER A 111 31.15 -38.87 -1.69
CA SER A 111 31.91 -40.13 -1.71
C SER A 111 33.13 -40.09 -0.80
N THR A 112 33.80 -38.96 -0.73
CA THR A 112 34.99 -38.71 0.11
C THR A 112 34.62 -38.28 1.54
N ASN A 113 33.49 -37.61 1.75
CA ASN A 113 33.04 -37.23 3.07
C ASN A 113 31.65 -37.82 3.35
N ARG A 114 31.62 -39.02 3.88
CA ARG A 114 30.39 -39.78 4.15
C ARG A 114 29.68 -39.30 5.42
N ALA A 115 30.37 -38.59 6.33
CA ALA A 115 29.83 -38.15 7.60
C ALA A 115 30.09 -36.62 7.87
N PRO A 116 29.65 -35.72 7.00
CA PRO A 116 29.90 -34.29 7.16
C PRO A 116 29.23 -33.75 8.41
N ARG A 117 29.96 -32.92 9.16
CA ARG A 117 29.46 -32.12 10.30
C ARG A 117 29.16 -30.70 9.89
N LYS A 118 29.56 -30.30 8.67
CA LYS A 118 29.31 -28.96 8.11
C LYS A 118 27.82 -28.72 7.88
N LYS A 119 27.37 -27.58 8.24
CA LYS A 119 26.06 -26.99 7.90
C LYS A 119 26.28 -25.56 7.42
N THR A 120 25.29 -24.95 6.78
CA THR A 120 25.29 -23.51 6.54
C THR A 120 24.19 -22.88 7.38
N ASP A 121 24.44 -21.68 7.84
CA ASP A 121 23.39 -20.87 8.44
C ASP A 121 22.51 -20.27 7.33
N GLY A 122 21.25 -20.01 7.65
CA GLY A 122 20.36 -19.31 6.73
C GLY A 122 20.77 -17.85 6.54
N SER A 123 20.35 -17.26 5.42
CA SER A 123 20.53 -15.84 5.19
C SER A 123 19.52 -15.02 6.00
N LYS A 124 19.90 -13.81 6.38
CA LYS A 124 18.94 -12.83 6.92
C LYS A 124 17.97 -12.43 5.82
N GLY A 125 16.71 -12.18 6.16
CA GLY A 125 15.76 -11.53 5.28
C GLY A 125 16.08 -10.05 5.11
N GLU A 126 15.46 -9.45 4.11
CA GLU A 126 15.55 -8.03 3.84
C GLU A 126 14.78 -7.23 4.90
N SER A 127 15.23 -6.01 5.18
CA SER A 127 14.59 -5.08 6.12
C SER A 127 14.84 -3.66 5.64
N PHE A 128 13.78 -2.90 5.40
CA PHE A 128 13.85 -1.49 5.02
C PHE A 128 12.74 -0.69 5.65
N TRP A 129 12.92 0.62 5.64
CA TRP A 129 11.87 1.59 5.85
C TRP A 129 11.32 2.02 4.48
N VAL A 130 10.00 2.13 4.39
CA VAL A 130 9.31 2.65 3.22
C VAL A 130 8.28 3.68 3.63
N TRP A 131 8.09 4.70 2.79
CA TRP A 131 7.01 5.65 2.95
C TRP A 131 5.82 5.21 2.10
N LEU A 132 4.63 5.24 2.71
CA LEU A 132 3.38 4.99 2.02
C LEU A 132 2.64 6.32 1.88
N GLN A 133 2.36 6.73 0.65
CA GLN A 133 1.60 7.94 0.34
C GLN A 133 0.34 7.55 -0.43
N LEU A 134 -0.82 7.93 0.10
CA LEU A 134 -2.09 7.70 -0.58
C LEU A 134 -2.39 8.87 -1.50
N LYS A 135 -2.50 8.61 -2.81
CA LYS A 135 -2.84 9.63 -3.81
C LYS A 135 -4.32 9.95 -3.90
N VAL A 136 -5.20 9.04 -3.50
CA VAL A 136 -6.64 9.26 -3.57
C VAL A 136 -7.06 10.25 -2.49
N ILE A 137 -7.71 11.33 -2.87
CA ILE A 137 -8.23 12.35 -1.94
C ILE A 137 -9.68 12.02 -1.56
N ALA A 138 -10.50 11.63 -2.55
CA ALA A 138 -11.91 11.34 -2.34
C ALA A 138 -12.45 10.35 -3.40
N ASP A 139 -13.57 9.71 -3.08
CA ASP A 139 -14.30 8.88 -4.04
C ASP A 139 -15.02 9.74 -5.07
N ILE A 140 -15.50 10.92 -4.64
CA ILE A 140 -16.18 11.89 -5.51
C ILE A 140 -15.61 13.29 -5.24
N GLY A 141 -15.04 13.91 -6.28
CA GLY A 141 -14.68 15.32 -6.30
C GLY A 141 -15.84 16.16 -6.79
N ILE A 142 -16.25 17.16 -6.02
CA ILE A 142 -17.30 18.11 -6.42
C ILE A 142 -16.63 19.32 -7.06
N ILE A 143 -16.97 19.60 -8.30
CA ILE A 143 -16.47 20.75 -9.08
C ILE A 143 -17.63 21.62 -9.56
N GLY A 144 -17.35 22.83 -9.97
CA GLY A 144 -18.33 23.80 -10.48
C GLY A 144 -17.92 25.23 -10.19
N MET A 145 -18.60 26.17 -10.83
CA MET A 145 -18.36 27.62 -10.70
C MET A 145 -18.48 28.09 -9.23
N PRO A 146 -17.85 29.21 -8.86
CA PRO A 146 -18.09 29.85 -7.57
C PRO A 146 -19.59 30.05 -7.34
N ASN A 147 -20.05 29.85 -6.10
CA ASN A 147 -21.45 29.98 -5.68
C ASN A 147 -22.45 28.99 -6.31
N SER A 148 -22.00 27.95 -7.02
CA SER A 148 -22.87 26.88 -7.55
C SER A 148 -23.44 25.94 -6.49
N GLY A 149 -23.21 26.19 -5.22
CA GLY A 149 -23.77 25.40 -4.12
C GLY A 149 -22.96 24.18 -3.69
N LYS A 150 -21.70 24.01 -4.15
CA LYS A 150 -20.84 22.86 -3.81
C LYS A 150 -20.73 22.59 -2.31
N SER A 151 -20.34 23.59 -1.55
CA SER A 151 -20.14 23.46 -0.09
C SER A 151 -21.47 23.25 0.64
N SER A 152 -22.57 23.81 0.13
CA SER A 152 -23.92 23.56 0.65
C SER A 152 -24.33 22.11 0.42
N LEU A 153 -24.11 21.59 -0.79
CA LEU A 153 -24.36 20.19 -1.12
C LEU A 153 -23.53 19.25 -0.25
N LEU A 154 -22.24 19.54 -0.10
CA LEU A 154 -21.34 18.75 0.76
C LEU A 154 -21.87 18.71 2.19
N SER A 155 -22.27 19.85 2.76
CA SER A 155 -22.76 19.93 4.14
C SER A 155 -24.09 19.19 4.36
N VAL A 156 -24.94 19.09 3.35
CA VAL A 156 -26.21 18.35 3.42
C VAL A 156 -25.99 16.84 3.27
N LEU A 157 -25.08 16.43 2.38
CA LEU A 157 -24.83 15.02 2.10
C LEU A 157 -24.00 14.33 3.19
N THR A 158 -23.25 15.07 3.98
CA THR A 158 -22.33 14.49 4.97
C THR A 158 -22.96 14.40 6.36
N ASN A 159 -22.75 13.26 7.03
CA ASN A 159 -23.28 12.98 8.36
C ASN A 159 -22.60 13.79 9.48
N ALA A 160 -21.47 14.42 9.20
CA ALA A 160 -20.71 15.24 10.13
C ALA A 160 -20.28 16.53 9.45
N LYS A 161 -19.96 17.57 10.22
CA LYS A 161 -19.41 18.83 9.67
C LYS A 161 -18.19 18.52 8.81
N PRO A 162 -18.14 19.01 7.55
CA PRO A 162 -16.98 18.83 6.69
C PRO A 162 -15.70 19.27 7.39
N LYS A 163 -14.66 18.45 7.29
CA LYS A 163 -13.35 18.75 7.89
C LYS A 163 -12.40 19.22 6.81
N ILE A 164 -11.69 20.30 7.08
CA ILE A 164 -10.57 20.74 6.26
C ILE A 164 -9.44 19.73 6.45
N ALA A 165 -9.02 19.10 5.37
CA ALA A 165 -7.91 18.13 5.42
C ALA A 165 -6.63 18.77 4.90
N ASN A 166 -5.60 18.80 5.74
CA ASN A 166 -4.26 19.23 5.37
C ASN A 166 -3.50 18.05 4.78
N TYR A 167 -3.41 17.99 3.47
CA TYR A 167 -2.55 17.04 2.79
C TYR A 167 -1.18 17.68 2.49
N PRO A 168 -0.06 17.01 2.79
CA PRO A 168 1.28 17.58 2.61
C PRO A 168 1.60 17.99 1.17
N PHE A 169 0.83 17.50 0.21
CA PHE A 169 0.99 17.74 -1.22
C PHE A 169 -0.06 18.70 -1.81
N THR A 170 -0.92 19.31 -0.97
CA THR A 170 -1.96 20.25 -1.42
C THR A 170 -1.67 21.64 -0.87
N THR A 171 -1.65 22.62 -1.76
CA THR A 171 -1.57 24.05 -1.37
C THR A 171 -2.94 24.66 -1.06
N ILE A 172 -4.01 24.00 -1.49
CA ILE A 172 -5.40 24.36 -1.23
C ILE A 172 -5.99 23.15 -0.50
N ASN A 173 -6.49 23.37 0.71
CA ASN A 173 -7.06 22.31 1.53
C ASN A 173 -8.49 22.03 1.09
N PRO A 174 -8.81 20.86 0.54
CA PRO A 174 -10.17 20.51 0.18
C PRO A 174 -11.01 20.30 1.45
N ASN A 175 -12.28 20.69 1.39
CA ASN A 175 -13.24 20.32 2.41
C ASN A 175 -13.69 18.88 2.16
N LEU A 176 -13.44 17.99 3.10
CA LEU A 176 -13.86 16.60 2.99
C LEU A 176 -15.09 16.32 3.83
N GLY A 177 -15.99 15.57 3.25
CA GLY A 177 -17.15 15.03 3.96
C GLY A 177 -17.26 13.53 3.71
N VAL A 178 -17.78 12.80 4.68
CA VAL A 178 -18.03 11.36 4.59
C VAL A 178 -19.52 11.11 4.69
N THR A 179 -20.06 10.32 3.78
CA THR A 179 -21.43 9.85 3.78
C THR A 179 -21.48 8.34 3.69
N ASN A 180 -22.55 7.73 4.20
CA ASN A 180 -22.75 6.30 4.12
C ASN A 180 -23.90 5.99 3.18
N TYR A 181 -23.64 5.16 2.17
CA TYR A 181 -24.64 4.65 1.25
C TYR A 181 -24.49 3.13 1.11
N ASN A 182 -25.56 2.39 1.37
CA ASN A 182 -25.58 0.92 1.30
C ASN A 182 -24.43 0.25 2.08
N ASN A 183 -24.19 0.69 3.31
CA ASN A 183 -23.10 0.22 4.20
C ASN A 183 -21.69 0.44 3.61
N LYS A 184 -21.53 1.36 2.66
CA LYS A 184 -20.24 1.80 2.15
C LYS A 184 -20.02 3.26 2.51
N GLU A 185 -18.87 3.55 3.07
CA GLU A 185 -18.42 4.92 3.26
C GLU A 185 -17.98 5.50 1.92
N ILE A 186 -18.51 6.67 1.57
CA ILE A 186 -18.16 7.44 0.39
C ILE A 186 -17.57 8.76 0.85
N THR A 187 -16.35 9.04 0.44
CA THR A 187 -15.67 10.30 0.73
C THR A 187 -15.94 11.30 -0.39
N LEU A 188 -16.46 12.46 -0.03
CA LEU A 188 -16.73 13.58 -0.92
C LEU A 188 -15.70 14.68 -0.65
N ALA A 189 -15.17 15.30 -1.71
CA ALA A 189 -14.27 16.43 -1.61
C ALA A 189 -14.88 17.64 -2.34
N ASP A 190 -15.05 18.76 -1.65
CA ASP A 190 -15.27 20.07 -2.28
C ASP A 190 -13.90 20.58 -2.72
N ILE A 191 -13.68 20.62 -4.05
CA ILE A 191 -12.43 21.09 -4.64
C ILE A 191 -12.61 22.58 -4.98
N PRO A 192 -12.11 23.50 -4.11
CA PRO A 192 -12.19 24.91 -4.39
C PRO A 192 -11.21 25.30 -5.50
N GLY A 193 -11.58 26.22 -6.36
CA GLY A 193 -10.59 26.88 -7.21
C GLY A 193 -10.80 26.83 -8.72
N LEU A 194 -12.03 26.63 -9.21
CA LEU A 194 -12.34 27.09 -10.58
C LEU A 194 -12.57 28.60 -10.55
N ILE A 195 -11.48 29.34 -10.73
CA ILE A 195 -11.53 30.77 -11.02
C ILE A 195 -11.28 30.92 -12.52
N GLU A 196 -12.06 31.78 -13.19
CA GLU A 196 -11.79 32.19 -14.57
C GLU A 196 -10.30 32.54 -14.73
N GLY A 197 -9.64 31.96 -15.76
CA GLY A 197 -8.21 32.17 -16.00
C GLY A 197 -7.26 31.14 -15.39
N ALA A 198 -7.73 30.07 -14.78
CA ALA A 198 -6.85 29.00 -14.26
C ALA A 198 -5.98 28.33 -15.35
N HIS A 199 -6.39 28.41 -16.62
CA HIS A 199 -5.65 27.90 -17.79
C HIS A 199 -4.61 28.88 -18.33
N GLU A 200 -4.62 30.15 -17.91
CA GLU A 200 -3.69 31.20 -18.38
C GLU A 200 -2.35 31.26 -17.64
N GLY A 201 -1.89 30.18 -17.05
CA GLY A 201 -0.49 30.05 -16.64
C GLY A 201 -0.11 30.57 -15.25
N ILE A 202 -1.05 30.92 -14.38
CA ILE A 202 -0.76 31.42 -13.02
C ILE A 202 -0.65 30.29 -11.96
N GLY A 203 -0.24 29.07 -12.36
CA GLY A 203 0.13 28.00 -11.43
C GLY A 203 -1.00 27.41 -10.56
N LEU A 204 -2.24 27.89 -10.64
CA LEU A 204 -3.39 27.35 -9.93
C LEU A 204 -4.06 26.17 -10.69
N GLY A 205 -4.04 26.20 -12.04
CA GLY A 205 -4.65 25.15 -12.87
C GLY A 205 -4.03 23.77 -12.65
N ASP A 206 -2.70 23.68 -12.66
CA ASP A 206 -1.97 22.43 -12.42
C ASP A 206 -2.26 21.83 -11.04
N LYS A 207 -2.49 22.67 -10.03
CA LYS A 207 -2.78 22.24 -8.68
C LYS A 207 -4.20 21.70 -8.57
N PHE A 208 -5.15 22.35 -9.24
CA PHE A 208 -6.53 21.94 -9.34
C PHE A 208 -6.66 20.59 -10.08
N LEU A 209 -6.04 20.46 -11.24
CA LEU A 209 -6.02 19.20 -12.00
C LEU A 209 -5.46 18.03 -11.16
N ARG A 210 -4.40 18.25 -10.38
CA ARG A 210 -3.86 17.24 -9.48
C ARG A 210 -4.85 16.81 -8.40
N HIS A 211 -5.77 17.66 -7.96
CA HIS A 211 -6.82 17.28 -7.01
C HIS A 211 -7.92 16.46 -7.68
N ILE A 212 -8.30 16.83 -8.90
CA ILE A 212 -9.30 16.10 -9.71
C ILE A 212 -8.78 14.69 -10.02
N GLU A 213 -7.53 14.58 -10.50
CA GLU A 213 -6.90 13.29 -10.82
C GLU A 213 -6.85 12.31 -9.63
N ARG A 214 -7.03 12.82 -8.42
CA ARG A 214 -7.03 12.04 -7.17
C ARG A 214 -8.42 11.66 -6.69
N CYS A 215 -9.47 12.02 -7.43
CA CYS A 215 -10.83 11.59 -7.19
C CYS A 215 -11.17 10.44 -8.13
N LYS A 216 -11.91 9.44 -7.63
CA LYS A 216 -12.35 8.32 -8.48
C LYS A 216 -13.41 8.73 -9.49
N ASN A 217 -14.29 9.66 -9.07
CA ASN A 217 -15.38 10.21 -9.87
C ASN A 217 -15.44 11.72 -9.67
N ILE A 218 -16.02 12.41 -10.64
CA ILE A 218 -16.22 13.85 -10.59
C ILE A 218 -17.72 14.14 -10.67
N LEU A 219 -18.21 14.97 -9.76
CA LEU A 219 -19.56 15.52 -9.79
C LEU A 219 -19.48 17.00 -10.15
N HIS A 220 -19.92 17.35 -11.35
CA HIS A 220 -19.97 18.73 -11.81
C HIS A 220 -21.31 19.37 -11.47
N LEU A 221 -21.29 20.42 -10.64
CA LEU A 221 -22.45 21.20 -10.26
C LEU A 221 -22.56 22.43 -11.15
N ILE A 222 -23.73 22.56 -11.78
CA ILE A 222 -24.08 23.71 -12.64
C ILE A 222 -25.28 24.41 -12.04
N ASP A 223 -25.17 25.72 -11.86
CA ASP A 223 -26.28 26.57 -11.42
C ASP A 223 -27.23 26.82 -12.56
N ILE A 224 -28.47 26.31 -12.45
CA ILE A 224 -29.52 26.43 -13.44
C ILE A 224 -30.21 27.80 -13.47
N THR A 225 -29.92 28.64 -12.49
CA THR A 225 -30.51 30.02 -12.44
C THR A 225 -29.82 30.97 -13.41
N ASN A 226 -28.70 30.61 -13.98
CA ASN A 226 -27.96 31.39 -14.97
C ASN A 226 -28.40 31.04 -16.39
N ASP A 227 -28.63 32.05 -17.23
CA ASP A 227 -29.11 31.89 -18.61
C ASP A 227 -28.11 31.17 -19.55
N ASN A 228 -26.84 31.08 -19.21
CA ASN A 228 -25.77 30.52 -20.06
C ASN A 228 -25.25 29.17 -19.58
N LEU A 229 -26.13 28.15 -19.44
CA LEU A 229 -25.80 26.82 -18.93
C LEU A 229 -24.67 26.14 -19.70
N ILE A 230 -24.70 26.17 -21.04
CA ILE A 230 -23.72 25.50 -21.91
C ILE A 230 -22.35 26.18 -21.78
N GLU A 231 -22.33 27.51 -21.69
CA GLU A 231 -21.11 28.28 -21.52
C GLU A 231 -20.48 28.00 -20.14
N ASN A 232 -21.29 27.93 -19.08
CA ASN A 232 -20.83 27.60 -17.72
C ASN A 232 -20.33 26.16 -17.64
N TYR A 233 -20.91 25.23 -18.39
CA TYR A 233 -20.40 23.87 -18.49
C TYR A 233 -19.03 23.81 -19.17
N SER A 234 -18.85 24.56 -20.24
CA SER A 234 -17.60 24.53 -21.02
C SER A 234 -16.46 25.31 -20.40
N LYS A 235 -16.72 26.20 -19.42
CA LYS A 235 -15.72 26.92 -18.65
C LYS A 235 -15.06 26.09 -17.54
N VAL A 236 -15.62 24.95 -17.20
CA VAL A 236 -15.17 24.02 -16.17
C VAL A 236 -14.52 22.80 -16.80
#